data_3e4fd7fac9d5dc48472858f28794a303
#
_entry.id   3e4fd7fac9d5dc48472858f28794a303
#
_cell.length_a   1.000
_cell.length_b   1.000
_cell.length_c   1.000
_cell.angle_alpha   90.00
_cell.angle_beta   90.00
_cell.angle_gamma   90.00
#
_symmetry.space_group_name_H-M   'P 1'
#
loop_
_entity.id
_entity.type
_entity.pdbx_description
1 polymer ?
#
loop_
_entity_poly.entity_id
_entity_poly.type
_entity_poly.pdbx_seq_one_letter_code
_entity_poly.pdbx_strand_id
1 'polypeptide(L)'
;MSENATPKFKRVLLKLSGEALAPSEEKRRELAAKGEYPILDYDMLDRVAKVVKKCTEIGTQICIIVGAGNIWRGRQGTNMDRTRADHMGMLATTINALGLQDFFEQNGIDTRVLTAVEMKQYAEPYIRNRAVSHLEKGRVVILGGGLGIPFISTDTAAAVRAAEIGADVILMGKNIDGIYTADPKKDPEATRYKEVSYKEILAKDLKAMDSTAASFGNENHIKTFVFELKEPENIYKAIVGAVEGTIVIDE
;
A
#
# COMPACT_ATOMS: atom_id res chain seq x y z
N MET A 1 -20.23 -10.71 16.15
CA MET A 1 -18.81 -10.71 15.72
C MET A 1 -18.03 -10.30 16.94
N SER A 2 -16.99 -11.05 17.35
CA SER A 2 -16.34 -10.92 18.66
C SER A 2 -15.69 -9.54 18.83
N GLU A 3 -16.16 -8.76 19.80
CA GLU A 3 -15.70 -7.42 20.15
C GLU A 3 -14.26 -7.34 20.72
N ASN A 4 -13.49 -8.44 20.70
CA ASN A 4 -12.17 -8.54 21.33
C ASN A 4 -11.14 -9.26 20.45
N ALA A 5 -11.06 -8.96 19.16
CA ALA A 5 -9.97 -9.50 18.35
C ALA A 5 -8.67 -8.76 18.69
N THR A 6 -7.68 -9.48 19.21
CA THR A 6 -6.34 -8.92 19.48
C THR A 6 -5.58 -8.82 18.15
N PRO A 7 -5.01 -7.67 17.80
CA PRO A 7 -4.22 -7.54 16.60
C PRO A 7 -2.92 -8.34 16.71
N LYS A 8 -2.54 -9.02 15.63
CA LYS A 8 -1.27 -9.74 15.52
C LYS A 8 -0.07 -8.78 15.41
N PHE A 9 -0.32 -7.58 14.91
CA PHE A 9 0.67 -6.54 14.68
C PHE A 9 0.23 -5.22 15.32
N LYS A 10 1.13 -4.58 16.06
CA LYS A 10 0.87 -3.30 16.73
C LYS A 10 0.98 -2.12 15.77
N ARG A 11 2.00 -2.11 14.89
CA ARG A 11 2.24 -1.07 13.89
C ARG A 11 2.41 -1.69 12.53
N VAL A 12 1.60 -1.29 11.57
CA VAL A 12 1.64 -1.81 10.20
C VAL A 12 1.91 -0.69 9.20
N LEU A 13 2.63 -1.02 8.13
CA LEU A 13 2.65 -0.22 6.93
C LEU A 13 1.80 -0.92 5.87
N LEU A 14 0.65 -0.33 5.53
CA LEU A 14 -0.25 -0.84 4.50
C LEU A 14 0.12 -0.20 3.15
N LYS A 15 0.51 -1.04 2.19
CA LYS A 15 0.74 -0.58 0.81
C LYS A 15 -0.50 -0.79 -0.03
N LEU A 16 -1.04 0.30 -0.54
CA LEU A 16 -2.17 0.31 -1.47
C LEU A 16 -1.69 0.67 -2.87
N SER A 17 -2.04 -0.14 -3.88
CA SER A 17 -1.78 0.26 -5.27
C SER A 17 -2.80 1.32 -5.70
N GLY A 18 -2.36 2.29 -6.52
CA GLY A 18 -3.32 3.27 -7.07
C GLY A 18 -4.44 2.60 -7.88
N GLU A 19 -4.14 1.49 -8.54
CA GLU A 19 -5.14 0.71 -9.30
C GLU A 19 -6.25 0.14 -8.41
N ALA A 20 -5.93 -0.26 -7.18
CA ALA A 20 -6.92 -0.74 -6.23
C ALA A 20 -7.89 0.37 -5.77
N LEU A 21 -7.50 1.63 -5.91
CA LEU A 21 -8.31 2.80 -5.56
C LEU A 21 -9.12 3.35 -6.76
N ALA A 22 -8.93 2.78 -7.94
CA ALA A 22 -9.61 3.21 -9.16
C ALA A 22 -10.91 2.45 -9.38
N PRO A 23 -11.88 3.06 -10.10
CA PRO A 23 -13.04 2.32 -10.56
C PRO A 23 -12.63 1.12 -11.43
N SER A 24 -13.37 0.01 -11.34
CA SER A 24 -13.21 -1.13 -12.24
C SER A 24 -13.39 -0.71 -13.71
N GLU A 25 -12.89 -1.50 -14.65
CA GLU A 25 -13.06 -1.21 -16.08
C GLU A 25 -14.55 -1.10 -16.48
N GLU A 26 -15.38 -1.95 -15.91
CA GLU A 26 -16.83 -1.93 -16.13
C GLU A 26 -17.43 -0.62 -15.64
N LYS A 27 -17.16 -0.23 -14.38
CA LYS A 27 -17.63 1.03 -13.78
C LYS A 27 -17.10 2.26 -14.54
N ARG A 28 -15.85 2.22 -15.04
CA ARG A 28 -15.30 3.28 -15.90
C ARG A 28 -16.07 3.45 -17.20
N ARG A 29 -16.46 2.34 -17.86
CA ARG A 29 -17.26 2.40 -19.09
C ARG A 29 -18.64 2.98 -18.84
N GLU A 30 -19.32 2.59 -17.76
CA GLU A 30 -20.61 3.11 -17.36
C GLU A 30 -20.56 4.62 -17.07
N LEU A 31 -19.55 5.08 -16.33
CA LEU A 31 -19.35 6.47 -15.98
C LEU A 31 -18.97 7.31 -17.20
N ALA A 32 -18.10 6.79 -18.07
CA ALA A 32 -17.73 7.46 -19.32
C ALA A 32 -18.93 7.67 -20.25
N ALA A 33 -19.89 6.75 -20.28
CA ALA A 33 -21.16 6.92 -21.02
C ALA A 33 -22.01 8.09 -20.49
N LYS A 34 -21.79 8.50 -19.24
CA LYS A 34 -22.42 9.67 -18.59
C LYS A 34 -21.55 10.92 -18.65
N GLY A 35 -20.38 10.88 -19.30
CA GLY A 35 -19.41 11.97 -19.34
C GLY A 35 -18.58 12.14 -18.06
N GLU A 36 -18.54 11.14 -17.20
CA GLU A 36 -17.80 11.13 -15.94
C GLU A 36 -16.51 10.31 -16.06
N TYR A 37 -15.39 10.85 -15.59
CA TYR A 37 -14.06 10.22 -15.70
C TYR A 37 -13.31 10.25 -14.36
N PRO A 38 -13.85 9.63 -13.30
CA PRO A 38 -13.21 9.66 -11.98
C PRO A 38 -11.90 8.84 -11.98
N ILE A 39 -10.88 9.39 -11.33
CA ILE A 39 -9.60 8.71 -11.09
C ILE A 39 -9.62 7.84 -9.85
N LEU A 40 -10.58 8.07 -8.93
CA LEU A 40 -10.78 7.35 -7.68
C LEU A 40 -12.18 6.75 -7.62
N ASP A 41 -12.29 5.56 -7.08
CA ASP A 41 -13.56 4.92 -6.75
C ASP A 41 -13.97 5.29 -5.32
N TYR A 42 -14.93 6.22 -5.19
CA TYR A 42 -15.39 6.72 -3.90
C TYR A 42 -16.00 5.63 -3.01
N ASP A 43 -16.69 4.64 -3.60
CA ASP A 43 -17.22 3.50 -2.83
C ASP A 43 -16.08 2.65 -2.27
N MET A 44 -15.01 2.46 -3.05
CA MET A 44 -13.82 1.74 -2.60
C MET A 44 -13.11 2.51 -1.49
N LEU A 45 -12.94 3.83 -1.61
CA LEU A 45 -12.31 4.65 -0.57
C LEU A 45 -13.10 4.61 0.74
N ASP A 46 -14.42 4.72 0.68
CA ASP A 46 -15.29 4.63 1.86
C ASP A 46 -15.20 3.24 2.52
N ARG A 47 -15.22 2.16 1.74
CA ARG A 47 -15.02 0.80 2.24
C ARG A 47 -13.66 0.61 2.92
N VAL A 48 -12.58 1.12 2.31
CA VAL A 48 -11.23 1.10 2.90
C VAL A 48 -11.21 1.90 4.22
N ALA A 49 -11.82 3.09 4.24
CA ALA A 49 -11.91 3.92 5.45
C ALA A 49 -12.60 3.17 6.59
N LYS A 50 -13.76 2.55 6.34
CA LYS A 50 -14.50 1.76 7.34
C LYS A 50 -13.68 0.61 7.91
N VAL A 51 -12.90 -0.07 7.08
CA VAL A 51 -12.04 -1.17 7.52
C VAL A 51 -10.84 -0.67 8.31
N VAL A 52 -10.19 0.41 7.86
CA VAL A 52 -9.08 1.04 8.58
C VAL A 52 -9.54 1.53 9.97
N LYS A 53 -10.76 2.08 10.07
CA LYS A 53 -11.36 2.45 11.35
C LYS A 53 -11.44 1.26 12.31
N LYS A 54 -11.99 0.13 11.87
CA LYS A 54 -12.04 -1.11 12.69
C LYS A 54 -10.63 -1.53 13.17
N CYS A 55 -9.62 -1.38 12.31
CA CYS A 55 -8.25 -1.72 12.66
C CYS A 55 -7.66 -0.77 13.73
N THR A 56 -7.96 0.53 13.65
CA THR A 56 -7.52 1.49 14.68
C THR A 56 -8.25 1.30 16.00
N GLU A 57 -9.54 0.94 15.97
CA GLU A 57 -10.35 0.66 17.16
C GLU A 57 -9.84 -0.54 17.98
N ILE A 58 -9.19 -1.52 17.35
CA ILE A 58 -8.52 -2.63 18.05
C ILE A 58 -7.08 -2.30 18.47
N GLY A 59 -6.63 -1.04 18.30
CA GLY A 59 -5.33 -0.55 18.77
C GLY A 59 -4.17 -0.70 17.79
N THR A 60 -4.42 -1.02 16.52
CA THR A 60 -3.35 -1.08 15.50
C THR A 60 -3.00 0.32 15.00
N GLN A 61 -1.72 0.66 15.01
CA GLN A 61 -1.18 1.87 14.40
C GLN A 61 -0.98 1.65 12.89
N ILE A 62 -1.62 2.49 12.08
CA ILE A 62 -1.65 2.30 10.63
C ILE A 62 -0.94 3.44 9.90
N CYS A 63 0.13 3.10 9.19
CA CYS A 63 0.75 3.93 8.18
C CYS A 63 0.39 3.38 6.80
N ILE A 64 -0.03 4.23 5.88
CA ILE A 64 -0.40 3.84 4.52
C ILE A 64 0.58 4.48 3.54
N ILE A 65 1.06 3.71 2.58
CA ILE A 65 1.74 4.24 1.40
C ILE A 65 0.95 3.88 0.15
N VAL A 66 0.74 4.86 -0.71
CA VAL A 66 -0.13 4.70 -1.88
C VAL A 66 0.65 4.84 -3.18
N GLY A 67 0.34 3.98 -4.16
CA GLY A 67 0.85 4.06 -5.53
C GLY A 67 0.05 5.01 -6.41
N ALA A 68 0.52 5.22 -7.64
CA ALA A 68 -0.06 6.16 -8.61
C ALA A 68 -0.69 5.48 -9.85
N GLY A 69 -0.78 4.15 -9.88
CA GLY A 69 -1.10 3.40 -11.10
C GLY A 69 -2.47 3.67 -11.73
N ASN A 70 -3.39 4.32 -11.01
CA ASN A 70 -4.68 4.81 -11.51
C ASN A 70 -4.57 6.11 -12.32
N ILE A 71 -3.54 6.93 -12.05
CA ILE A 71 -3.35 8.25 -12.64
C ILE A 71 -2.19 8.25 -13.63
N TRP A 72 -1.02 7.73 -13.18
CA TRP A 72 0.22 7.80 -13.95
C TRP A 72 1.15 6.62 -13.66
N ARG A 73 1.75 6.08 -14.75
CA ARG A 73 2.78 5.06 -14.68
C ARG A 73 4.04 5.55 -15.39
N GLY A 74 5.03 6.02 -14.64
CA GLY A 74 6.26 6.60 -15.17
C GLY A 74 7.02 5.68 -16.14
N ARG A 75 7.01 4.36 -15.91
CA ARG A 75 7.66 3.38 -16.79
C ARG A 75 7.00 3.20 -18.17
N GLN A 76 5.79 3.70 -18.38
CA GLN A 76 5.04 3.57 -19.63
C GLN A 76 5.17 4.78 -20.57
N GLY A 77 5.76 5.88 -20.09
CA GLY A 77 6.00 7.09 -20.88
C GLY A 77 7.22 6.93 -21.79
N THR A 78 7.09 6.24 -22.92
CA THR A 78 8.22 5.92 -23.83
C THR A 78 8.87 7.14 -24.48
N ASN A 79 8.20 8.30 -24.51
CA ASN A 79 8.68 9.55 -25.13
C ASN A 79 8.96 10.67 -24.13
N MET A 80 9.06 10.36 -22.84
CA MET A 80 9.28 11.35 -21.78
C MET A 80 10.56 11.04 -21.02
N ASP A 81 11.25 12.09 -20.57
CA ASP A 81 12.37 11.93 -19.64
C ASP A 81 11.91 11.18 -18.39
N ARG A 82 12.66 10.14 -18.01
CA ARG A 82 12.28 9.23 -16.95
C ARG A 82 12.15 9.93 -15.59
N THR A 83 13.03 10.88 -15.29
CA THR A 83 12.99 11.64 -14.04
C THR A 83 11.71 12.45 -13.95
N ARG A 84 11.32 13.13 -15.03
CA ARG A 84 10.07 13.89 -15.08
C ARG A 84 8.83 13.00 -14.97
N ALA A 85 8.85 11.85 -15.62
CA ALA A 85 7.78 10.87 -15.52
C ALA A 85 7.60 10.36 -14.08
N ASP A 86 8.69 10.11 -13.37
CA ASP A 86 8.66 9.70 -11.97
C ASP A 86 8.20 10.84 -11.04
N HIS A 87 8.59 12.11 -11.30
CA HIS A 87 8.05 13.27 -10.57
C HIS A 87 6.51 13.39 -10.74
N MET A 88 5.98 13.16 -11.95
CA MET A 88 4.52 13.11 -12.17
C MET A 88 3.88 11.98 -11.35
N GLY A 89 4.51 10.81 -11.26
CA GLY A 89 4.06 9.71 -10.41
C GLY A 89 4.03 10.09 -8.93
N MET A 90 5.02 10.83 -8.44
CA MET A 90 5.04 11.33 -7.05
C MET A 90 3.86 12.28 -6.78
N LEU A 91 3.58 13.22 -7.68
CA LEU A 91 2.41 14.10 -7.59
C LEU A 91 1.10 13.31 -7.60
N ALA A 92 1.00 12.32 -8.46
CA ALA A 92 -0.17 11.45 -8.56
C ALA A 92 -0.42 10.63 -7.27
N THR A 93 0.64 10.18 -6.59
CA THR A 93 0.48 9.55 -5.25
C THR A 93 -0.05 10.53 -4.21
N THR A 94 0.33 11.80 -4.29
CA THR A 94 -0.18 12.84 -3.38
C THR A 94 -1.66 13.09 -3.61
N ILE A 95 -2.14 13.10 -4.85
CA ILE A 95 -3.58 13.19 -5.17
C ILE A 95 -4.33 12.02 -4.51
N ASN A 96 -3.84 10.79 -4.66
CA ASN A 96 -4.45 9.63 -4.04
C ASN A 96 -4.44 9.72 -2.50
N ALA A 97 -3.36 10.21 -1.90
CA ALA A 97 -3.23 10.37 -0.46
C ALA A 97 -4.25 11.37 0.10
N LEU A 98 -4.47 12.50 -0.59
CA LEU A 98 -5.47 13.50 -0.21
C LEU A 98 -6.90 12.95 -0.34
N GLY A 99 -7.19 12.19 -1.41
CA GLY A 99 -8.47 11.52 -1.56
C GLY A 99 -8.76 10.52 -0.43
N LEU A 100 -7.77 9.70 -0.05
CA LEU A 100 -7.90 8.79 1.09
C LEU A 100 -8.09 9.55 2.41
N GLN A 101 -7.36 10.65 2.63
CA GLN A 101 -7.51 11.49 3.83
C GLN A 101 -8.94 11.98 3.98
N ASP A 102 -9.53 12.52 2.92
CA ASP A 102 -10.88 13.06 2.96
C ASP A 102 -11.91 12.00 3.38
N PHE A 103 -11.87 10.81 2.75
CA PHE A 103 -12.76 9.71 3.12
C PHE A 103 -12.52 9.17 4.53
N PHE A 104 -11.28 9.17 5.01
CA PHE A 104 -10.95 8.75 6.37
C PHE A 104 -11.50 9.73 7.39
N GLU A 105 -11.33 11.02 7.16
CA GLU A 105 -11.85 12.08 8.04
C GLU A 105 -13.39 12.11 8.04
N GLN A 106 -14.06 11.88 6.89
CA GLN A 106 -15.51 11.69 6.81
C GLN A 106 -16.00 10.50 7.64
N ASN A 107 -15.18 9.45 7.79
CA ASN A 107 -15.46 8.31 8.65
C ASN A 107 -14.99 8.49 10.11
N GLY A 108 -14.55 9.70 10.49
CA GLY A 108 -14.14 10.05 11.86
C GLY A 108 -12.77 9.50 12.27
N ILE A 109 -11.87 9.28 11.30
CA ILE A 109 -10.49 8.85 11.55
C ILE A 109 -9.57 10.08 11.49
N ASP A 110 -8.90 10.42 12.60
CA ASP A 110 -7.89 11.48 12.62
C ASP A 110 -6.70 11.08 11.73
N THR A 111 -6.55 11.74 10.59
CA THR A 111 -5.63 11.35 9.54
C THR A 111 -4.62 12.46 9.22
N ARG A 112 -3.40 12.10 8.89
CA ARG A 112 -2.35 13.04 8.43
C ARG A 112 -1.71 12.54 7.15
N VAL A 113 -1.65 13.40 6.15
CA VAL A 113 -0.86 13.17 4.93
C VAL A 113 0.52 13.78 5.11
N LEU A 114 1.56 12.96 4.91
CA LEU A 114 2.95 13.38 4.91
C LEU A 114 3.57 13.12 3.55
N THR A 115 4.24 14.12 2.96
CA THR A 115 4.82 14.00 1.63
C THR A 115 6.34 14.08 1.64
N ALA A 116 6.98 13.24 0.84
CA ALA A 116 8.43 13.23 0.68
C ALA A 116 8.97 14.48 -0.05
N VAL A 117 8.13 15.09 -0.88
CA VAL A 117 8.40 16.38 -1.54
C VAL A 117 7.61 17.47 -0.81
N GLU A 118 8.24 18.59 -0.47
CA GLU A 118 7.58 19.66 0.28
C GLU A 118 6.41 20.28 -0.49
N MET A 119 5.22 20.18 0.10
CA MET A 119 3.95 20.73 -0.40
C MET A 119 3.15 21.29 0.78
N LYS A 120 3.75 22.21 1.53
CA LYS A 120 3.27 22.68 2.85
C LYS A 120 1.83 23.20 2.89
N GLN A 121 1.29 23.63 1.74
CA GLN A 121 -0.10 24.07 1.63
C GLN A 121 -1.10 22.91 1.61
N TYR A 122 -0.65 21.68 1.29
CA TYR A 122 -1.55 20.53 1.10
C TYR A 122 -1.27 19.39 2.08
N ALA A 123 -0.02 19.22 2.52
CA ALA A 123 0.41 18.10 3.35
C ALA A 123 1.62 18.46 4.20
N GLU A 124 1.83 17.73 5.28
CA GLU A 124 3.01 17.90 6.12
C GLU A 124 4.26 17.33 5.40
N PRO A 125 5.46 17.97 5.54
CA PRO A 125 6.69 17.35 5.12
C PRO A 125 6.95 16.06 5.92
N TYR A 126 7.35 14.98 5.20
CA TYR A 126 7.71 13.75 5.88
C TYR A 126 8.95 13.94 6.74
N ILE A 127 8.79 13.76 8.02
CA ILE A 127 9.85 13.67 9.02
C ILE A 127 9.55 12.43 9.87
N ARG A 128 10.49 11.48 9.91
CA ARG A 128 10.31 10.19 10.63
C ARG A 128 9.71 10.35 12.02
N ASN A 129 10.27 11.21 12.86
CA ASN A 129 9.80 11.40 14.23
C ASN A 129 8.38 11.98 14.30
N ARG A 130 7.99 12.79 13.31
CA ARG A 130 6.62 13.32 13.21
C ARG A 130 5.64 12.21 12.82
N ALA A 131 5.97 11.38 11.85
CA ALA A 131 5.16 10.22 11.46
C ALA A 131 4.93 9.28 12.66
N VAL A 132 5.99 8.93 13.40
CA VAL A 132 5.90 8.09 14.60
C VAL A 132 5.04 8.74 15.67
N SER A 133 5.21 10.05 15.93
CA SER A 133 4.38 10.78 16.91
C SER A 133 2.89 10.79 16.54
N HIS A 134 2.55 10.87 15.25
CA HIS A 134 1.15 10.76 14.82
C HIS A 134 0.60 9.35 15.05
N LEU A 135 1.35 8.31 14.70
CA LEU A 135 0.94 6.91 14.91
C LEU A 135 0.73 6.60 16.39
N GLU A 136 1.62 7.07 17.27
CA GLU A 136 1.52 6.89 18.71
C GLU A 136 0.33 7.62 19.34
N LYS A 137 -0.17 8.67 18.69
CA LYS A 137 -1.40 9.40 19.09
C LYS A 137 -2.68 8.76 18.50
N GLY A 138 -2.57 7.58 17.87
CA GLY A 138 -3.71 6.89 17.27
C GLY A 138 -4.16 7.47 15.93
N ARG A 139 -3.38 8.35 15.32
CA ARG A 139 -3.66 8.90 13.98
C ARG A 139 -3.24 7.95 12.89
N VAL A 140 -4.02 7.90 11.83
CA VAL A 140 -3.58 7.25 10.59
C VAL A 140 -2.66 8.19 9.83
N VAL A 141 -1.53 7.67 9.36
CA VAL A 141 -0.57 8.42 8.54
C VAL A 141 -0.64 7.92 7.10
N ILE A 142 -0.80 8.81 6.13
CA ILE A 142 -0.76 8.47 4.71
C ILE A 142 0.46 9.13 4.07
N LEU A 143 1.27 8.35 3.36
CA LEU A 143 2.51 8.80 2.75
C LEU A 143 2.32 9.04 1.26
N GLY A 144 2.54 10.28 0.81
CA GLY A 144 2.58 10.70 -0.58
C GLY A 144 4.00 11.00 -1.05
N GLY A 145 4.22 11.00 -2.37
CA GLY A 145 5.53 11.30 -2.98
C GLY A 145 6.56 10.17 -2.89
N GLY A 146 6.20 8.98 -2.44
CA GLY A 146 7.13 7.85 -2.30
C GLY A 146 8.31 8.16 -1.39
N LEU A 147 9.55 8.05 -1.90
CA LEU A 147 10.77 8.51 -1.23
C LEU A 147 11.20 9.94 -1.65
N GLY A 148 10.49 10.57 -2.60
CA GLY A 148 10.91 11.85 -3.18
C GLY A 148 12.08 11.73 -4.16
N ILE A 149 12.46 10.53 -4.56
CA ILE A 149 13.60 10.22 -5.41
C ILE A 149 13.13 9.50 -6.66
N PRO A 150 13.52 9.94 -7.88
CA PRO A 150 13.22 9.21 -9.12
C PRO A 150 13.84 7.81 -9.13
N PHE A 151 13.36 6.94 -10.02
CA PHE A 151 13.79 5.54 -10.21
C PHE A 151 13.43 4.57 -9.08
N ILE A 152 12.80 5.05 -8.02
CA ILE A 152 12.38 4.22 -6.87
C ILE A 152 10.89 3.88 -6.99
N SER A 153 10.57 2.59 -6.83
CA SER A 153 9.19 2.11 -6.85
C SER A 153 8.45 2.38 -5.52
N THR A 154 7.13 2.25 -5.54
CA THR A 154 6.33 2.29 -4.31
C THR A 154 6.61 1.09 -3.40
N ASP A 155 7.00 -0.08 -3.93
CA ASP A 155 7.34 -1.27 -3.14
C ASP A 155 8.64 -1.02 -2.34
N THR A 156 9.67 -0.47 -3.00
CA THR A 156 10.92 -0.03 -2.33
C THR A 156 10.64 1.08 -1.32
N ALA A 157 9.81 2.07 -1.67
CA ALA A 157 9.43 3.12 -0.74
C ALA A 157 8.70 2.56 0.50
N ALA A 158 7.84 1.55 0.33
CA ALA A 158 7.18 0.87 1.44
C ALA A 158 8.18 0.20 2.37
N ALA A 159 9.18 -0.51 1.83
CA ALA A 159 10.21 -1.17 2.62
C ALA A 159 11.02 -0.16 3.46
N VAL A 160 11.51 0.92 2.84
CA VAL A 160 12.26 1.96 3.54
C VAL A 160 11.42 2.64 4.62
N ARG A 161 10.18 3.04 4.30
CA ARG A 161 9.29 3.70 5.26
C ARG A 161 8.89 2.78 6.42
N ALA A 162 8.69 1.49 6.17
CA ALA A 162 8.42 0.50 7.22
C ALA A 162 9.58 0.43 8.23
N ALA A 163 10.82 0.35 7.75
CA ALA A 163 12.01 0.37 8.60
C ALA A 163 12.08 1.66 9.42
N GLU A 164 11.92 2.82 8.78
CA GLU A 164 12.02 4.13 9.44
C GLU A 164 11.02 4.31 10.57
N ILE A 165 9.76 3.87 10.37
CA ILE A 165 8.71 4.03 11.40
C ILE A 165 8.67 2.87 12.40
N GLY A 166 9.49 1.83 12.23
CA GLY A 166 9.48 0.63 13.06
C GLY A 166 8.17 -0.15 12.93
N ALA A 167 7.72 -0.42 11.70
CA ALA A 167 6.56 -1.25 11.45
C ALA A 167 6.86 -2.73 11.72
N ASP A 168 5.93 -3.45 12.33
CA ASP A 168 6.07 -4.90 12.58
C ASP A 168 5.97 -5.71 11.29
N VAL A 169 5.23 -5.18 10.29
CA VAL A 169 4.98 -5.84 9.00
C VAL A 169 4.58 -4.83 7.93
N ILE A 170 4.95 -5.12 6.69
CA ILE A 170 4.33 -4.49 5.50
C ILE A 170 3.14 -5.35 5.08
N LEU A 171 1.95 -4.79 5.07
CA LEU A 171 0.76 -5.41 4.50
C LEU A 171 0.67 -5.01 3.02
N MET A 172 0.91 -5.96 2.13
CA MET A 172 0.95 -5.74 0.69
C MET A 172 -0.28 -6.34 0.02
N GLY A 173 -1.30 -5.53 -0.16
CA GLY A 173 -2.50 -5.91 -0.88
C GLY A 173 -2.26 -5.97 -2.39
N LYS A 174 -2.52 -7.13 -3.00
CA LYS A 174 -2.35 -7.41 -4.44
C LYS A 174 -3.67 -7.88 -5.06
N ASN A 175 -3.67 -8.08 -6.38
CA ASN A 175 -4.79 -8.72 -7.11
C ASN A 175 -4.68 -10.26 -7.11
N ILE A 176 -3.84 -10.82 -6.26
CA ILE A 176 -3.57 -12.24 -6.08
C ILE A 176 -3.42 -12.51 -4.58
N ASP A 177 -3.83 -13.67 -4.13
CA ASP A 177 -3.93 -14.05 -2.71
C ASP A 177 -2.60 -14.46 -2.05
N GLY A 178 -1.48 -14.31 -2.74
CA GLY A 178 -0.15 -14.59 -2.20
C GLY A 178 0.93 -14.68 -3.27
N ILE A 179 2.05 -15.28 -2.91
CA ILE A 179 3.19 -15.54 -3.80
C ILE A 179 3.15 -17.00 -4.21
N TYR A 180 3.32 -17.26 -5.51
CA TYR A 180 3.29 -18.58 -6.10
C TYR A 180 4.65 -19.00 -6.63
N THR A 181 4.85 -20.31 -6.76
CA THR A 181 6.06 -20.92 -7.35
C THR A 181 6.29 -20.53 -8.80
N ALA A 182 5.21 -20.22 -9.53
CA ALA A 182 5.17 -19.69 -10.89
C ALA A 182 3.90 -18.85 -11.08
N ASP A 183 3.71 -18.24 -12.26
CA ASP A 183 2.48 -17.50 -12.58
C ASP A 183 1.28 -18.46 -12.68
N PRO A 184 0.31 -18.45 -11.75
CA PRO A 184 -0.81 -19.40 -11.75
C PRO A 184 -1.76 -19.24 -12.96
N LYS A 185 -1.66 -18.14 -13.71
CA LYS A 185 -2.39 -17.94 -14.96
C LYS A 185 -1.77 -18.68 -16.14
N LYS A 186 -0.49 -19.06 -16.02
CA LYS A 186 0.28 -19.72 -17.07
C LYS A 186 0.64 -21.15 -16.72
N ASP A 187 0.78 -21.44 -15.43
CA ASP A 187 1.18 -22.74 -14.91
C ASP A 187 0.12 -23.25 -13.92
N PRO A 188 -0.71 -24.23 -14.32
CA PRO A 188 -1.72 -24.83 -13.44
C PRO A 188 -1.14 -25.56 -12.21
N GLU A 189 0.14 -25.97 -12.26
CA GLU A 189 0.83 -26.64 -11.15
C GLU A 189 1.44 -25.64 -10.15
N ALA A 190 1.32 -24.33 -10.42
CA ALA A 190 1.81 -23.30 -9.52
C ALA A 190 1.12 -23.40 -8.14
N THR A 191 1.92 -23.53 -7.10
CA THR A 191 1.44 -23.60 -5.72
C THR A 191 1.78 -22.32 -4.95
N ARG A 192 0.85 -21.90 -4.08
CA ARG A 192 1.06 -20.73 -3.24
C ARG A 192 1.97 -21.07 -2.07
N TYR A 193 2.99 -20.23 -1.83
CA TYR A 193 3.78 -20.28 -0.61
C TYR A 193 2.94 -19.82 0.58
N LYS A 194 3.03 -20.53 1.71
CA LYS A 194 2.57 -20.00 3.01
C LYS A 194 3.61 -19.04 3.58
N GLU A 195 4.88 -19.41 3.42
CA GLU A 195 6.04 -18.64 3.84
C GLU A 195 7.13 -18.79 2.78
N VAL A 196 7.87 -17.71 2.51
CA VAL A 196 8.98 -17.69 1.56
C VAL A 196 10.03 -16.68 2.02
N SER A 197 11.32 -16.97 1.82
CA SER A 197 12.38 -16.01 2.14
C SER A 197 12.56 -14.98 1.02
N TYR A 198 13.06 -13.78 1.38
CA TYR A 198 13.47 -12.78 0.39
C TYR A 198 14.54 -13.32 -0.56
N LYS A 199 15.47 -14.14 -0.07
CA LYS A 199 16.49 -14.77 -0.91
C LYS A 199 15.90 -15.69 -1.97
N GLU A 200 14.88 -16.46 -1.61
CA GLU A 200 14.18 -17.33 -2.57
C GLU A 200 13.42 -16.50 -3.62
N ILE A 201 12.76 -15.40 -3.19
CA ILE A 201 12.10 -14.46 -4.13
C ILE A 201 13.09 -13.91 -5.15
N LEU A 202 14.29 -13.49 -4.70
CA LEU A 202 15.33 -12.94 -5.58
C LEU A 202 15.92 -14.04 -6.48
N ALA A 203 16.25 -15.21 -5.92
CA ALA A 203 16.87 -16.30 -6.66
C ALA A 203 15.96 -16.87 -7.77
N LYS A 204 14.65 -16.93 -7.52
CA LYS A 204 13.65 -17.45 -8.46
C LYS A 204 12.97 -16.36 -9.29
N ASP A 205 13.35 -15.08 -9.14
CA ASP A 205 12.71 -13.92 -9.81
C ASP A 205 11.18 -13.92 -9.65
N LEU A 206 10.68 -14.25 -8.45
CA LEU A 206 9.24 -14.27 -8.18
C LEU A 206 8.67 -12.85 -8.24
N LYS A 207 7.57 -12.65 -8.95
CA LYS A 207 6.99 -11.31 -9.22
C LYS A 207 6.16 -10.76 -8.06
N ALA A 208 6.63 -10.99 -6.83
CA ALA A 208 5.96 -10.52 -5.61
C ALA A 208 6.14 -9.02 -5.39
N MET A 209 7.37 -8.54 -5.54
CA MET A 209 7.80 -7.15 -5.40
C MET A 209 9.02 -6.90 -6.28
N ASP A 210 9.48 -5.65 -6.39
CA ASP A 210 10.73 -5.41 -7.10
C ASP A 210 11.97 -5.85 -6.29
N SER A 211 13.07 -6.14 -7.01
CA SER A 211 14.29 -6.69 -6.42
C SER A 211 14.92 -5.77 -5.37
N THR A 212 14.81 -4.46 -5.54
CA THR A 212 15.34 -3.48 -4.58
C THR A 212 14.56 -3.54 -3.26
N ALA A 213 13.21 -3.64 -3.33
CA ALA A 213 12.37 -3.81 -2.16
C ALA A 213 12.68 -5.13 -1.44
N ALA A 214 12.89 -6.23 -2.19
CA ALA A 214 13.20 -7.53 -1.63
C ALA A 214 14.59 -7.54 -0.95
N SER A 215 15.62 -6.98 -1.59
CA SER A 215 16.96 -6.87 -0.99
C SER A 215 16.93 -6.01 0.28
N PHE A 216 16.28 -4.85 0.24
CA PHE A 216 16.16 -3.96 1.39
C PHE A 216 15.40 -4.63 2.55
N GLY A 217 14.31 -5.32 2.24
CA GLY A 217 13.51 -6.05 3.23
C GLY A 217 14.32 -7.14 3.92
N ASN A 218 15.12 -7.90 3.17
CA ASN A 218 16.01 -8.92 3.69
C ASN A 218 17.10 -8.33 4.62
N GLU A 219 17.80 -7.29 4.17
CA GLU A 219 18.87 -6.66 4.93
C GLU A 219 18.40 -6.01 6.24
N ASN A 220 17.14 -5.54 6.28
CA ASN A 220 16.58 -4.84 7.42
C ASN A 220 15.57 -5.67 8.22
N HIS A 221 15.50 -6.98 8.00
CA HIS A 221 14.65 -7.94 8.73
C HIS A 221 13.17 -7.56 8.77
N ILE A 222 12.64 -7.01 7.66
CA ILE A 222 11.28 -6.51 7.58
C ILE A 222 10.37 -7.64 7.10
N LYS A 223 9.36 -8.00 7.88
CA LYS A 223 8.33 -8.95 7.44
C LYS A 223 7.40 -8.29 6.43
N THR A 224 7.06 -9.02 5.37
CA THR A 224 6.02 -8.59 4.40
C THR A 224 4.95 -9.66 4.32
N PHE A 225 3.68 -9.27 4.43
CA PHE A 225 2.55 -10.18 4.25
C PHE A 225 1.81 -9.80 2.97
N VAL A 226 1.80 -10.71 1.99
CA VAL A 226 1.13 -10.54 0.69
C VAL A 226 -0.22 -11.24 0.73
N PHE A 227 -1.30 -10.52 0.41
CA PHE A 227 -2.67 -11.03 0.43
C PHE A 227 -3.53 -10.37 -0.65
N GLU A 228 -4.71 -10.94 -0.94
CA GLU A 228 -5.64 -10.37 -1.91
C GLU A 228 -6.40 -9.17 -1.34
N LEU A 229 -6.34 -8.02 -2.06
CA LEU A 229 -7.03 -6.78 -1.67
C LEU A 229 -8.37 -6.57 -2.41
N LYS A 230 -8.88 -7.52 -3.14
CA LYS A 230 -10.17 -7.39 -3.83
C LYS A 230 -11.31 -6.96 -2.89
N GLU A 231 -11.31 -7.50 -1.66
CA GLU A 231 -12.20 -7.10 -0.59
C GLU A 231 -11.43 -6.34 0.49
N PRO A 232 -11.74 -5.05 0.75
CA PRO A 232 -11.07 -4.24 1.77
C PRO A 232 -11.05 -4.88 3.15
N GLU A 233 -12.07 -5.67 3.52
CA GLU A 233 -12.13 -6.41 4.80
C GLU A 233 -10.93 -7.35 5.00
N ASN A 234 -10.23 -7.74 3.94
CA ASN A 234 -9.01 -8.54 4.03
C ASN A 234 -7.87 -7.79 4.73
N ILE A 235 -7.89 -6.45 4.76
CA ILE A 235 -6.93 -5.64 5.55
C ILE A 235 -7.11 -5.97 7.05
N TYR A 236 -8.34 -5.92 7.55
CA TYR A 236 -8.65 -6.27 8.94
C TYR A 236 -8.27 -7.73 9.23
N LYS A 237 -8.69 -8.65 8.36
CA LYS A 237 -8.35 -10.07 8.49
C LYS A 237 -6.85 -10.32 8.49
N ALA A 238 -6.06 -9.58 7.71
CA ALA A 238 -4.60 -9.68 7.72
C ALA A 238 -4.01 -9.25 9.08
N ILE A 239 -4.53 -8.17 9.66
CA ILE A 239 -4.10 -7.66 10.96
C ILE A 239 -4.41 -8.64 12.10
N VAL A 240 -5.55 -9.33 12.05
CA VAL A 240 -5.93 -10.32 13.09
C VAL A 240 -5.49 -11.75 12.74
N GLY A 241 -4.84 -11.96 11.59
CA GLY A 241 -4.34 -13.28 11.17
C GLY A 241 -5.42 -14.23 10.65
N ALA A 242 -6.53 -13.70 10.12
CA ALA A 242 -7.70 -14.45 9.66
C ALA A 242 -7.86 -14.50 8.13
N VAL A 243 -6.84 -14.06 7.35
CA VAL A 243 -6.84 -14.14 5.88
C VAL A 243 -5.69 -15.03 5.41
N GLU A 244 -5.92 -15.73 4.31
CA GLU A 244 -4.86 -16.45 3.63
C GLU A 244 -3.92 -15.49 2.88
N GLY A 245 -2.64 -15.86 2.81
CA GLY A 245 -1.62 -15.07 2.15
C GLY A 245 -0.26 -15.74 2.22
N THR A 246 0.77 -15.02 1.83
CA THR A 246 2.16 -15.45 1.96
C THR A 246 2.90 -14.48 2.87
N ILE A 247 3.53 -15.01 3.92
CA ILE A 247 4.48 -14.23 4.73
C ILE A 247 5.87 -14.31 4.08
N VAL A 248 6.49 -13.15 3.87
CA VAL A 248 7.88 -13.05 3.42
C VAL A 248 8.73 -12.70 4.62
N ILE A 249 9.78 -13.47 4.82
CA ILE A 249 10.71 -13.34 5.95
C ILE A 249 12.14 -13.19 5.46
N ASP A 250 13.02 -12.71 6.33
CA ASP A 250 14.46 -12.84 6.20
C ASP A 250 14.91 -14.26 6.56
N GLU A 251 16.12 -14.62 6.15
CA GLU A 251 16.84 -15.82 6.60
C GLU A 251 18.00 -15.42 7.49
#